data_0b6c949ae4bbc333dffe0147499d1509
#
_entry.id   0b6c949ae4bbc333dffe0147499d1509
#
_cell.length_a   1.000
_cell.length_b   1.000
_cell.length_c   1.000
_cell.angle_alpha   90.00
_cell.angle_beta   90.00
_cell.angle_gamma   90.00
#
_symmetry.space_group_name_H-M   'P 1'
#
loop_
_entity.id
_entity.type
_entity.pdbx_description
1 polymer ?
#
loop_
_entity_poly.entity_id
_entity_poly.type
_entity_poly.pdbx_seq_one_letter_code
_entity_poly.pdbx_strand_id
1 'polypeptide(L)'
;MHFVLYTVFGCLSTCYCFIATAVHSEENRCDLLKQQLQSSRVSVQITKTGFHRELLTTVELRPDVPSGLGVLLIHRWPRGVYVDPFQLATLSQQSHWQMSLDSAVDLEAAAHQAEGFVTRVYPAVDGPTIRVTIPFHFRYHQPRYDGETFTTVEIEPPQLLLRTEGCLQLSGSEPHATVDAPCTHSNASTCPWVRLQQQLVLKSATLHQMVTFTSELNTVPFK
;
A
#
# COMPACT_ATOMS: atom_id res chain seq x y z
N MET A 1 -3.58 9.91 62.46
CA MET A 1 -2.86 8.92 61.62
C MET A 1 -3.75 8.05 60.71
N HIS A 2 -5.03 7.89 60.98
CA HIS A 2 -5.93 7.06 60.13
C HIS A 2 -6.36 7.75 58.83
N PHE A 3 -6.46 9.07 58.76
CA PHE A 3 -6.88 9.79 57.55
C PHE A 3 -5.88 9.72 56.39
N VAL A 4 -4.58 9.69 56.69
CA VAL A 4 -3.52 9.61 55.65
C VAL A 4 -3.47 8.24 54.98
N LEU A 5 -3.81 7.20 55.74
CA LEU A 5 -3.79 5.81 55.22
C LEU A 5 -4.90 5.57 54.20
N TYR A 6 -6.10 6.18 54.37
CA TYR A 6 -7.21 6.05 53.45
C TYR A 6 -6.99 6.79 52.14
N THR A 7 -6.32 7.92 52.14
CA THR A 7 -6.00 8.70 50.93
C THR A 7 -4.94 7.99 50.07
N VAL A 8 -3.95 7.35 50.69
CA VAL A 8 -2.92 6.59 49.95
C VAL A 8 -3.51 5.32 49.33
N PHE A 9 -4.39 4.60 50.05
CA PHE A 9 -5.07 3.42 49.51
C PHE A 9 -6.05 3.78 48.37
N GLY A 10 -6.77 4.92 48.46
CA GLY A 10 -7.64 5.41 47.43
C GLY A 10 -6.89 5.78 46.14
N CYS A 11 -5.74 6.46 46.25
CA CYS A 11 -4.90 6.79 45.09
C CYS A 11 -4.26 5.56 44.43
N LEU A 12 -3.84 4.58 45.17
CA LEU A 12 -3.28 3.33 44.64
C LEU A 12 -4.35 2.52 43.90
N SER A 13 -5.57 2.45 44.44
CA SER A 13 -6.69 1.72 43.81
C SER A 13 -7.14 2.37 42.50
N THR A 14 -7.23 3.72 42.46
CA THR A 14 -7.58 4.45 41.21
C THR A 14 -6.49 4.34 40.16
N CYS A 15 -5.22 4.39 40.55
CA CYS A 15 -4.09 4.22 39.63
C CYS A 15 -4.07 2.80 39.02
N TYR A 16 -4.36 1.78 39.80
CA TYR A 16 -4.45 0.39 39.36
C TYR A 16 -5.61 0.18 38.37
N CYS A 17 -6.77 0.80 38.59
CA CYS A 17 -7.92 0.76 37.68
C CYS A 17 -7.58 1.44 36.32
N PHE A 18 -6.88 2.56 36.33
CA PHE A 18 -6.47 3.25 35.10
C PHE A 18 -5.48 2.42 34.28
N ILE A 19 -4.53 1.78 34.93
CA ILE A 19 -3.54 0.91 34.26
C ILE A 19 -4.24 -0.32 33.69
N ALA A 20 -5.12 -0.97 34.42
CA ALA A 20 -5.83 -2.16 33.98
C ALA A 20 -6.75 -1.87 32.79
N THR A 21 -7.45 -0.73 32.77
CA THR A 21 -8.30 -0.34 31.65
C THR A 21 -7.50 0.03 30.39
N ALA A 22 -6.34 0.65 30.55
CA ALA A 22 -5.45 0.98 29.44
C ALA A 22 -4.87 -0.27 28.77
N VAL A 23 -4.40 -1.25 29.54
CA VAL A 23 -3.85 -2.52 29.05
C VAL A 23 -4.94 -3.33 28.31
N HIS A 24 -6.14 -3.40 28.85
CA HIS A 24 -7.24 -4.14 28.21
C HIS A 24 -7.70 -3.46 26.89
N SER A 25 -7.64 -2.13 26.81
CA SER A 25 -7.92 -1.38 25.59
C SER A 25 -6.89 -1.63 24.50
N GLU A 26 -5.61 -1.77 24.85
CA GLU A 26 -4.53 -2.03 23.89
C GLU A 26 -4.62 -3.48 23.35
N GLU A 27 -4.88 -4.45 24.20
CA GLU A 27 -5.06 -5.85 23.82
C GLU A 27 -6.22 -6.02 22.81
N ASN A 28 -7.37 -5.38 23.05
CA ASN A 28 -8.51 -5.39 22.14
C ASN A 28 -8.16 -4.81 20.77
N ARG A 29 -7.35 -3.75 20.70
CA ARG A 29 -6.94 -3.13 19.42
C ARG A 29 -6.01 -4.03 18.62
N CYS A 30 -5.11 -4.72 19.28
CA CYS A 30 -4.22 -5.68 18.63
C CYS A 30 -5.01 -6.88 18.10
N ASP A 31 -5.99 -7.38 18.82
CA ASP A 31 -6.84 -8.48 18.35
C ASP A 31 -7.70 -8.08 17.15
N LEU A 32 -8.24 -6.87 17.13
CA LEU A 32 -8.92 -6.32 15.96
C LEU A 32 -7.99 -6.21 14.76
N LEU A 33 -6.75 -5.75 14.96
CA LEU A 33 -5.76 -5.69 13.89
C LEU A 33 -5.43 -7.09 13.35
N LYS A 34 -5.29 -8.11 14.22
CA LYS A 34 -5.10 -9.51 13.79
C LYS A 34 -6.28 -10.01 12.94
N GLN A 35 -7.51 -9.72 13.34
CA GLN A 35 -8.69 -10.08 12.58
C GLN A 35 -8.72 -9.39 11.21
N GLN A 36 -8.36 -8.11 11.16
CA GLN A 36 -8.22 -7.37 9.90
C GLN A 36 -7.18 -8.02 8.97
N LEU A 37 -6.01 -8.38 9.50
CA LEU A 37 -4.96 -9.04 8.73
C LEU A 37 -5.37 -10.41 8.20
N GLN A 38 -6.23 -11.14 8.90
CA GLN A 38 -6.69 -12.47 8.49
C GLN A 38 -7.83 -12.45 7.48
N SER A 39 -8.68 -11.43 7.52
CA SER A 39 -9.94 -11.40 6.76
C SER A 39 -9.97 -10.35 5.65
N SER A 40 -9.11 -9.34 5.69
CA SER A 40 -9.02 -8.33 4.64
C SER A 40 -8.47 -8.89 3.33
N ARG A 41 -8.87 -8.29 2.21
CA ARG A 41 -8.50 -8.73 0.88
C ARG A 41 -8.04 -7.56 0.03
N VAL A 42 -7.09 -7.82 -0.85
CA VAL A 42 -6.67 -6.89 -1.89
C VAL A 42 -6.96 -7.50 -3.24
N SER A 43 -7.60 -6.76 -4.11
CA SER A 43 -7.77 -7.12 -5.51
C SER A 43 -7.22 -6.01 -6.40
N VAL A 44 -6.68 -6.41 -7.55
CA VAL A 44 -6.07 -5.47 -8.50
C VAL A 44 -6.63 -5.75 -9.88
N GLN A 45 -6.92 -4.68 -10.60
CA GLN A 45 -7.38 -4.72 -11.97
C GLN A 45 -6.64 -3.65 -12.79
N ILE A 46 -6.13 -4.05 -13.95
CA ILE A 46 -5.62 -3.10 -14.94
C ILE A 46 -6.75 -2.76 -15.89
N THR A 47 -7.02 -1.46 -16.02
CA THR A 47 -8.05 -0.93 -16.91
C THR A 47 -7.42 -0.08 -18.01
N LYS A 48 -8.23 0.30 -18.99
CA LYS A 48 -7.82 1.00 -20.21
C LYS A 48 -6.88 0.16 -21.10
N THR A 49 -6.65 0.65 -22.29
CA THR A 49 -5.82 0.00 -23.33
C THR A 49 -4.80 0.97 -23.89
N GLY A 50 -3.79 0.48 -24.62
CA GLY A 50 -2.74 1.32 -25.19
C GLY A 50 -1.64 1.65 -24.17
N PHE A 51 -0.95 2.77 -24.37
CA PHE A 51 0.16 3.21 -23.56
C PHE A 51 -0.26 3.78 -22.19
N HIS A 52 -1.49 4.29 -22.09
CA HIS A 52 -2.06 4.82 -20.86
C HIS A 52 -2.95 3.78 -20.21
N ARG A 53 -2.61 3.37 -19.03
CA ARG A 53 -3.31 2.35 -18.25
C ARG A 53 -3.66 2.88 -16.87
N GLU A 54 -4.56 2.20 -16.21
CA GLU A 54 -4.88 2.46 -14.81
C GLU A 54 -4.80 1.17 -14.00
N LEU A 55 -4.13 1.24 -12.87
CA LEU A 55 -4.10 0.19 -11.86
C LEU A 55 -5.15 0.53 -10.81
N LEU A 56 -6.28 -0.18 -10.84
CA LEU A 56 -7.31 -0.10 -9.81
C LEU A 56 -7.01 -1.12 -8.73
N THR A 57 -6.68 -0.64 -7.55
CA THR A 57 -6.52 -1.45 -6.34
C THR A 57 -7.75 -1.30 -5.47
N THR A 58 -8.38 -2.41 -5.09
CA THR A 58 -9.50 -2.45 -4.15
C THR A 58 -9.08 -3.22 -2.91
N VAL A 59 -9.21 -2.58 -1.75
CA VAL A 59 -8.99 -3.20 -0.44
C VAL A 59 -10.35 -3.38 0.23
N GLU A 60 -10.66 -4.60 0.63
CA GLU A 60 -11.83 -4.93 1.44
C GLU A 60 -11.36 -5.21 2.86
N LEU A 61 -11.72 -4.35 3.79
CA LEU A 61 -11.43 -4.50 5.22
C LEU A 61 -12.54 -5.28 5.90
N ARG A 62 -12.20 -6.28 6.69
CA ARG A 62 -13.17 -7.14 7.39
C ARG A 62 -12.63 -7.56 8.76
N PRO A 63 -13.48 -7.79 9.79
CA PRO A 63 -14.94 -7.68 9.77
C PRO A 63 -15.43 -6.22 9.85
N ASP A 64 -15.08 -5.49 10.89
CA ASP A 64 -15.44 -4.08 11.09
C ASP A 64 -14.17 -3.22 11.06
N VAL A 65 -14.30 -2.03 10.54
CA VAL A 65 -13.17 -1.10 10.44
C VAL A 65 -12.98 -0.38 11.77
N PRO A 66 -11.90 -0.67 12.52
CA PRO A 66 -11.64 0.02 13.77
C PRO A 66 -11.28 1.48 13.54
N SER A 67 -11.69 2.35 14.44
CA SER A 67 -11.29 3.75 14.42
C SER A 67 -9.77 3.88 14.53
N GLY A 68 -9.17 4.76 13.72
CA GLY A 68 -7.72 4.97 13.70
C GLY A 68 -6.92 3.86 13.00
N LEU A 69 -7.58 3.02 12.17
CA LEU A 69 -6.88 2.10 11.29
C LEU A 69 -6.17 2.88 10.20
N GLY A 70 -4.86 2.78 10.15
CA GLY A 70 -4.03 3.25 9.05
C GLY A 70 -3.85 2.17 7.98
N VAL A 71 -3.94 2.56 6.73
CA VAL A 71 -3.71 1.71 5.57
C VAL A 71 -2.58 2.28 4.73
N LEU A 72 -1.64 1.44 4.33
CA LEU A 72 -0.56 1.80 3.43
C LEU A 72 -0.46 0.74 2.32
N LEU A 73 -0.54 1.19 1.08
CA LEU A 73 -0.30 0.39 -0.11
C LEU A 73 1.08 0.72 -0.68
N ILE A 74 1.91 -0.30 -0.85
CA ILE A 74 3.25 -0.16 -1.46
C ILE A 74 3.21 -0.83 -2.82
N HIS A 75 3.30 -0.05 -3.88
CA HIS A 75 3.41 -0.53 -5.25
C HIS A 75 4.87 -0.49 -5.69
N ARG A 76 5.36 -1.62 -6.20
CA ARG A 76 6.68 -1.72 -6.83
C ARG A 76 6.50 -1.71 -8.34
N TRP A 77 7.04 -0.71 -8.98
CA TRP A 77 6.90 -0.52 -10.42
C TRP A 77 8.14 -1.00 -11.15
N PRO A 78 7.98 -1.81 -12.20
CA PRO A 78 9.11 -2.24 -13.01
C PRO A 78 9.61 -1.10 -13.91
N ARG A 79 10.83 -1.21 -14.38
CA ARG A 79 11.45 -0.23 -15.27
C ARG A 79 10.70 0.03 -16.58
N GLY A 80 9.82 -0.89 -17.00
CA GLY A 80 9.04 -0.78 -18.24
C GLY A 80 7.85 0.15 -18.16
N VAL A 81 7.57 0.75 -17.00
CA VAL A 81 6.47 1.69 -16.81
C VAL A 81 6.95 2.94 -16.06
N TYR A 82 6.12 3.98 -16.09
CA TYR A 82 6.28 5.14 -15.24
C TYR A 82 4.91 5.67 -14.81
N VAL A 83 4.91 6.41 -13.73
CA VAL A 83 3.79 7.23 -13.28
C VAL A 83 4.19 8.69 -13.44
N ASP A 84 3.26 9.54 -13.83
CA ASP A 84 3.51 10.97 -13.91
C ASP A 84 3.28 11.62 -12.53
N PRO A 85 4.33 12.16 -11.87
CA PRO A 85 4.21 12.77 -10.55
C PRO A 85 3.24 13.96 -10.53
N PHE A 86 3.15 14.72 -11.62
CA PHE A 86 2.25 15.88 -11.71
C PHE A 86 0.79 15.44 -11.81
N GLN A 87 0.52 14.42 -12.63
CA GLN A 87 -0.80 13.81 -12.72
C GLN A 87 -1.23 13.24 -11.36
N LEU A 88 -0.32 12.54 -10.68
CA LEU A 88 -0.59 11.96 -9.36
C LEU A 88 -0.81 13.01 -8.28
N ALA A 89 -0.05 14.10 -8.29
CA ALA A 89 -0.26 15.21 -7.37
C ALA A 89 -1.66 15.84 -7.54
N THR A 90 -2.09 16.02 -8.80
CA THR A 90 -3.44 16.51 -9.10
C THR A 90 -4.52 15.55 -8.62
N LEU A 91 -4.36 14.26 -8.87
CA LEU A 91 -5.30 13.23 -8.44
C LEU A 91 -5.38 13.11 -6.91
N SER A 92 -4.25 13.20 -6.21
CA SER A 92 -4.24 13.12 -4.75
C SER A 92 -4.98 14.29 -4.08
N GLN A 93 -4.97 15.48 -4.71
CA GLN A 93 -5.75 16.63 -4.22
C GLN A 93 -7.27 16.43 -4.39
N GLN A 94 -7.68 15.65 -5.36
CA GLN A 94 -9.09 15.39 -5.68
C GLN A 94 -9.62 14.08 -5.08
N SER A 95 -8.74 13.27 -4.55
CA SER A 95 -9.04 11.91 -4.07
C SER A 95 -8.86 11.81 -2.56
N HIS A 96 -9.47 10.77 -1.97
CA HIS A 96 -9.33 10.45 -0.55
C HIS A 96 -8.05 9.63 -0.25
N TRP A 97 -6.94 9.90 -0.95
CA TRP A 97 -5.65 9.28 -0.70
C TRP A 97 -4.50 10.25 -0.95
N GLN A 98 -3.42 10.04 -0.23
CA GLN A 98 -2.17 10.75 -0.38
C GLN A 98 -1.09 9.79 -0.81
N MET A 99 -0.02 10.27 -1.47
CA MET A 99 1.06 9.40 -1.88
C MET A 99 2.43 10.04 -1.82
N SER A 100 3.46 9.19 -1.79
CA SER A 100 4.85 9.57 -1.94
C SER A 100 5.56 8.62 -2.92
N LEU A 101 6.54 9.15 -3.62
CA LEU A 101 7.49 8.41 -4.45
C LEU A 101 8.80 8.24 -3.66
N ASP A 102 9.49 7.12 -3.84
CA ASP A 102 10.79 6.88 -3.21
C ASP A 102 11.95 7.55 -3.97
N SER A 103 11.74 7.81 -5.26
CA SER A 103 12.74 8.41 -6.15
C SER A 103 12.08 9.31 -7.20
N ALA A 104 12.86 10.18 -7.80
CA ALA A 104 12.43 10.94 -8.97
C ALA A 104 12.21 10.00 -10.17
N VAL A 105 11.16 10.25 -10.91
CA VAL A 105 10.78 9.47 -12.10
C VAL A 105 11.16 10.29 -13.34
N ASP A 106 12.11 9.78 -14.13
CA ASP A 106 12.39 10.33 -15.44
C ASP A 106 11.31 9.86 -16.42
N LEU A 107 10.51 10.80 -16.94
CA LEU A 107 9.38 10.53 -17.82
C LEU A 107 9.80 10.18 -19.24
N GLU A 108 10.98 10.66 -19.67
CA GLU A 108 11.47 10.51 -21.04
C GLU A 108 12.38 9.27 -21.22
N ALA A 109 12.88 8.72 -20.11
CA ALA A 109 13.78 7.57 -20.18
C ALA A 109 13.11 6.34 -20.80
N ALA A 110 13.81 5.71 -21.74
CA ALA A 110 13.40 4.42 -22.28
C ALA A 110 13.54 3.31 -21.21
N ALA A 111 12.81 2.21 -21.35
CA ALA A 111 12.74 1.13 -20.37
C ALA A 111 14.11 0.53 -20.00
N HIS A 112 15.05 0.47 -20.94
CA HIS A 112 16.39 -0.06 -20.71
C HIS A 112 17.33 0.91 -19.96
N GLN A 113 16.98 2.20 -19.92
CA GLN A 113 17.72 3.27 -19.23
C GLN A 113 17.08 3.64 -17.88
N ALA A 114 15.83 3.23 -17.66
CA ALA A 114 15.10 3.50 -16.44
C ALA A 114 15.34 2.41 -15.39
N GLU A 115 15.19 2.79 -14.14
CA GLU A 115 15.09 1.87 -13.01
C GLU A 115 13.63 1.70 -12.56
N GLY A 116 13.37 0.66 -11.77
CA GLY A 116 12.10 0.50 -11.06
C GLY A 116 12.03 1.51 -9.91
N PHE A 117 10.81 1.80 -9.45
CA PHE A 117 10.56 2.73 -8.35
C PHE A 117 9.40 2.24 -7.49
N VAL A 118 9.21 2.91 -6.35
CA VAL A 118 8.16 2.56 -5.39
C VAL A 118 7.22 3.74 -5.17
N THR A 119 5.92 3.48 -5.21
CA THR A 119 4.91 4.41 -4.71
C THR A 119 4.31 3.91 -3.41
N ARG A 120 4.15 4.81 -2.45
CA ARG A 120 3.47 4.58 -1.18
C ARG A 120 2.19 5.39 -1.17
N VAL A 121 1.06 4.72 -1.04
CA VAL A 121 -0.26 5.34 -1.05
C VAL A 121 -0.92 5.18 0.30
N TYR A 122 -1.40 6.27 0.85
CA TYR A 122 -2.06 6.40 2.15
C TYR A 122 -3.52 6.79 1.92
N PRO A 123 -4.42 5.83 1.70
CA PRO A 123 -5.83 6.11 1.52
C PRO A 123 -6.49 6.47 2.85
N ALA A 124 -7.48 7.36 2.81
CA ALA A 124 -8.41 7.55 3.92
C ALA A 124 -9.27 6.29 4.10
N VAL A 125 -9.55 5.97 5.34
CA VAL A 125 -10.34 4.80 5.70
C VAL A 125 -11.73 5.27 6.13
N ASP A 126 -12.59 5.52 5.14
CA ASP A 126 -13.94 6.04 5.36
C ASP A 126 -15.01 4.93 5.40
N GLY A 127 -14.59 3.67 5.27
CA GLY A 127 -15.48 2.51 5.26
C GLY A 127 -14.74 1.19 4.97
N PRO A 128 -15.49 0.10 4.80
CA PRO A 128 -14.90 -1.23 4.64
C PRO A 128 -14.27 -1.47 3.27
N THR A 129 -14.50 -0.60 2.30
CA THR A 129 -13.96 -0.74 0.95
C THR A 129 -13.21 0.51 0.54
N ILE A 130 -11.93 0.35 0.25
CA ILE A 130 -11.03 1.41 -0.22
C ILE A 130 -10.72 1.14 -1.70
N ARG A 131 -10.80 2.18 -2.54
CA ARG A 131 -10.43 2.11 -3.95
C ARG A 131 -9.37 3.16 -4.25
N VAL A 132 -8.29 2.70 -4.87
CA VAL A 132 -7.18 3.55 -5.32
C VAL A 132 -6.95 3.27 -6.79
N THR A 133 -7.00 4.32 -7.62
CA THR A 133 -6.71 4.23 -9.05
C THR A 133 -5.44 5.02 -9.32
N ILE A 134 -4.42 4.34 -9.84
CA ILE A 134 -3.14 4.94 -10.21
C ILE A 134 -3.00 4.84 -11.73
N PRO A 135 -3.00 5.98 -12.45
CA PRO A 135 -2.65 5.99 -13.87
C PRO A 135 -1.16 5.74 -14.03
N PHE A 136 -0.82 4.93 -15.02
CA PHE A 136 0.55 4.65 -15.38
C PHE A 136 0.71 4.54 -16.89
N HIS A 137 1.94 4.69 -17.35
CA HIS A 137 2.29 4.71 -18.75
C HIS A 137 3.37 3.69 -19.03
N PHE A 138 3.37 3.16 -20.23
CA PHE A 138 4.44 2.30 -20.67
C PHE A 138 5.58 3.09 -21.27
N ARG A 139 6.80 2.64 -21.00
CA ARG A 139 8.01 3.17 -21.63
C ARG A 139 8.26 2.50 -22.97
N TYR A 140 8.95 3.19 -23.87
CA TYR A 140 9.46 2.58 -25.07
C TYR A 140 10.53 1.57 -24.73
N HIS A 141 10.45 0.39 -25.33
CA HIS A 141 11.46 -0.66 -25.25
C HIS A 141 12.44 -0.57 -26.41
N GLN A 142 13.65 -1.07 -26.17
CA GLN A 142 14.64 -1.17 -27.23
C GLN A 142 14.16 -2.16 -28.32
N PRO A 143 14.32 -1.82 -29.61
CA PRO A 143 14.00 -2.75 -30.69
C PRO A 143 14.78 -4.06 -30.55
N ARG A 144 14.11 -5.17 -30.81
CA ARG A 144 14.69 -6.51 -30.78
C ARG A 144 14.87 -7.02 -32.21
N TYR A 145 16.00 -7.72 -32.44
CA TYR A 145 16.34 -8.30 -33.73
C TYR A 145 16.01 -9.80 -33.82
N ASP A 146 15.42 -10.36 -32.78
CA ASP A 146 15.04 -11.79 -32.70
C ASP A 146 13.67 -12.12 -33.29
N GLY A 147 13.00 -11.15 -33.92
CA GLY A 147 11.69 -11.29 -34.51
C GLY A 147 10.53 -11.16 -33.52
N GLU A 148 10.80 -11.00 -32.22
CA GLU A 148 9.77 -10.75 -31.21
C GLU A 148 9.21 -9.33 -31.35
N THR A 149 7.91 -9.22 -31.62
CA THR A 149 7.21 -7.94 -31.75
C THR A 149 6.63 -7.44 -30.43
N PHE A 150 6.69 -8.28 -29.37
CA PHE A 150 6.06 -7.99 -28.10
C PHE A 150 7.07 -8.05 -26.94
N THR A 151 6.93 -7.13 -26.01
CA THR A 151 7.64 -7.18 -24.74
C THR A 151 6.65 -7.29 -23.60
N THR A 152 6.89 -8.22 -22.71
CA THR A 152 6.07 -8.39 -21.51
C THR A 152 6.60 -7.50 -20.38
N VAL A 153 5.70 -6.77 -19.73
CA VAL A 153 5.96 -6.03 -18.52
C VAL A 153 5.11 -6.61 -17.41
N GLU A 154 5.77 -7.14 -16.40
CA GLU A 154 5.11 -7.71 -15.22
C GLU A 154 4.97 -6.65 -14.14
N ILE A 155 3.76 -6.44 -13.63
CA ILE A 155 3.46 -5.54 -12.53
C ILE A 155 3.06 -6.37 -11.33
N GLU A 156 3.82 -6.25 -10.25
CA GLU A 156 3.53 -6.94 -9.01
C GLU A 156 2.29 -6.34 -8.31
N PRO A 157 1.50 -7.16 -7.62
CA PRO A 157 0.44 -6.65 -6.77
C PRO A 157 1.01 -5.80 -5.62
N PRO A 158 0.28 -4.77 -5.18
CA PRO A 158 0.74 -3.94 -4.08
C PRO A 158 0.77 -4.72 -2.77
N GLN A 159 1.72 -4.38 -1.92
CA GLN A 159 1.74 -4.86 -0.54
C GLN A 159 0.76 -4.01 0.28
N LEU A 160 -0.14 -4.67 1.00
CA LEU A 160 -1.01 -4.02 1.98
C LEU A 160 -0.36 -4.09 3.36
N LEU A 161 -0.23 -2.93 3.98
CA LEU A 161 0.23 -2.79 5.36
C LEU A 161 -0.87 -2.10 6.16
N LEU A 162 -1.10 -2.59 7.36
CA LEU A 162 -2.08 -2.05 8.29
C LEU A 162 -1.39 -1.60 9.57
N ARG A 163 -1.92 -0.53 10.18
CA ARG A 163 -1.48 -0.01 11.47
C ARG A 163 -2.67 0.49 12.26
N THR A 164 -2.67 0.30 13.55
CA THR A 164 -3.63 0.94 14.47
C THR A 164 -2.89 1.62 15.60
N GLU A 165 -3.39 2.74 16.06
CA GLU A 165 -2.88 3.41 17.25
C GLU A 165 -3.19 2.54 18.47
N GLY A 166 -2.17 2.33 19.32
CA GLY A 166 -2.28 1.50 20.54
C GLY A 166 -2.04 0.01 20.33
N CYS A 167 -1.60 -0.43 19.14
CA CYS A 167 -1.01 -1.75 18.94
C CYS A 167 0.40 -1.57 18.36
N LEU A 168 1.39 -1.45 19.24
CA LEU A 168 2.78 -1.22 18.85
C LEU A 168 3.52 -2.53 18.49
N GLN A 169 3.10 -3.66 19.01
CA GLN A 169 3.68 -4.95 18.71
C GLN A 169 2.60 -6.04 18.68
N LEU A 170 2.51 -6.74 17.59
CA LEU A 170 1.79 -8.02 17.53
C LEU A 170 2.69 -9.08 18.17
N SER A 171 2.66 -9.18 19.52
CA SER A 171 3.44 -10.16 20.24
C SER A 171 3.01 -11.58 19.86
N GLY A 172 3.94 -12.39 19.38
CA GLY A 172 3.87 -13.84 19.40
C GLY A 172 2.99 -14.54 18.38
N SER A 173 2.56 -13.91 17.31
CA SER A 173 1.87 -14.63 16.24
C SER A 173 2.62 -14.53 14.91
N GLU A 174 3.53 -15.47 14.67
CA GLU A 174 3.79 -15.88 13.29
C GLU A 174 2.42 -16.12 12.61
N PRO A 175 2.17 -15.55 11.44
CA PRO A 175 3.11 -15.22 10.37
C PRO A 175 3.14 -13.75 9.91
N HIS A 176 2.91 -12.76 10.77
CA HIS A 176 2.83 -11.37 10.35
C HIS A 176 4.19 -10.66 10.47
N ALA A 177 4.71 -10.18 9.35
CA ALA A 177 5.95 -9.41 9.35
C ALA A 177 5.66 -7.94 9.67
N THR A 178 6.28 -7.41 10.70
CA THR A 178 6.34 -5.98 10.96
C THR A 178 7.38 -5.34 10.04
N VAL A 179 7.02 -4.22 9.42
CA VAL A 179 7.85 -3.47 8.49
C VAL A 179 7.85 -2.01 8.91
N ASP A 180 9.03 -1.42 9.02
CA ASP A 180 9.16 0.01 9.25
C ASP A 180 8.95 0.77 7.93
N ALA A 181 7.99 1.68 7.92
CA ALA A 181 7.69 2.53 6.79
C ALA A 181 7.30 3.94 7.27
N PRO A 182 7.34 4.97 6.40
CA PRO A 182 6.91 6.31 6.78
C PRO A 182 5.50 6.32 7.36
N CYS A 183 5.31 7.10 8.43
CA CYS A 183 4.02 7.16 9.12
C CYS A 183 2.93 7.78 8.26
N THR A 184 3.30 8.76 7.42
CA THR A 184 2.44 9.48 6.49
C THR A 184 3.20 9.80 5.20
N HIS A 185 2.49 10.28 4.17
CA HIS A 185 3.09 10.68 2.90
C HIS A 185 4.07 11.86 3.01
N SER A 186 3.89 12.74 3.99
CA SER A 186 4.65 13.99 4.15
C SER A 186 5.66 13.96 5.29
N ASN A 187 5.68 12.90 6.11
CA ASN A 187 6.55 12.81 7.27
C ASN A 187 7.60 11.72 7.08
N ALA A 188 8.86 12.07 7.29
CA ALA A 188 9.98 11.13 7.28
C ALA A 188 10.06 10.22 8.51
N SER A 189 9.22 10.45 9.55
CA SER A 189 9.16 9.57 10.72
C SER A 189 8.71 8.18 10.29
N THR A 190 9.39 7.16 10.78
CA THR A 190 9.04 5.76 10.56
C THR A 190 8.13 5.24 11.65
N CYS A 191 7.16 4.43 11.23
CA CYS A 191 6.23 3.74 12.10
C CYS A 191 6.28 2.23 11.82
N PRO A 192 6.01 1.40 12.83
CA PRO A 192 5.81 -0.02 12.61
C PRO A 192 4.46 -0.25 11.91
N TRP A 193 4.51 -0.94 10.80
CA TRP A 193 3.35 -1.41 10.03
C TRP A 193 3.35 -2.92 10.00
N VAL A 194 2.18 -3.53 9.98
CA VAL A 194 2.05 -4.98 9.85
C VAL A 194 1.62 -5.33 8.44
N ARG A 195 2.42 -6.17 7.78
CA ARG A 195 2.16 -6.59 6.40
C ARG A 195 1.12 -7.68 6.37
N LEU A 196 0.12 -7.52 5.51
CA LEU A 196 -0.79 -8.60 5.15
C LEU A 196 -0.01 -9.67 4.38
N GLN A 197 -0.06 -10.90 4.83
CA GLN A 197 0.57 -12.00 4.09
C GLN A 197 -0.23 -12.36 2.84
N GLN A 198 0.48 -12.66 1.77
CA GLN A 198 -0.05 -12.83 0.40
C GLN A 198 -1.09 -13.96 0.22
N GLN A 199 -1.36 -14.78 1.21
CA GLN A 199 -2.35 -15.86 1.08
C GLN A 199 -3.80 -15.37 0.89
N LEU A 200 -4.06 -14.10 1.12
CA LEU A 200 -5.37 -13.48 0.94
C LEU A 200 -5.48 -12.64 -0.34
N VAL A 201 -4.39 -12.53 -1.06
CA VAL A 201 -4.35 -11.85 -2.34
C VAL A 201 -4.66 -12.87 -3.41
N LEU A 202 -5.71 -12.61 -4.14
CA LEU A 202 -5.90 -13.12 -5.47
C LEU A 202 -6.96 -14.19 -5.68
N LYS A 203 -7.97 -13.76 -6.34
CA LYS A 203 -8.35 -14.45 -7.57
C LYS A 203 -7.28 -14.11 -8.60
N SER A 204 -6.30 -14.98 -8.71
CA SER A 204 -5.05 -14.87 -9.47
C SER A 204 -5.20 -14.67 -10.98
N ALA A 205 -6.39 -14.77 -11.55
CA ALA A 205 -6.60 -14.77 -13.00
C ALA A 205 -6.43 -13.41 -13.69
N THR A 206 -6.38 -12.31 -12.93
CA THR A 206 -6.36 -10.96 -13.52
C THR A 206 -4.98 -10.28 -13.48
N LEU A 207 -4.06 -10.78 -12.65
CA LEU A 207 -2.72 -10.20 -12.49
C LEU A 207 -1.68 -10.71 -13.47
N HIS A 208 -1.95 -11.83 -14.11
CA HIS A 208 -1.17 -12.33 -15.22
C HIS A 208 -1.69 -11.85 -16.59
N GLN A 209 -2.36 -10.70 -16.64
CA GLN A 209 -2.48 -10.03 -17.92
C GLN A 209 -1.09 -9.51 -18.29
N MET A 210 -0.35 -10.39 -18.96
CA MET A 210 0.80 -10.01 -19.75
C MET A 210 0.39 -8.83 -20.61
N VAL A 211 0.91 -7.66 -20.33
CA VAL A 211 0.73 -6.51 -21.20
C VAL A 211 1.77 -6.63 -22.29
N THR A 212 1.35 -7.23 -23.35
CA THR A 212 2.18 -7.46 -24.53
C THR A 212 2.14 -6.22 -25.41
N PHE A 213 3.29 -5.61 -25.69
CA PHE A 213 3.40 -4.49 -26.64
C PHE A 213 3.88 -4.96 -27.99
N THR A 214 3.17 -4.57 -29.03
CA THR A 214 3.72 -4.49 -30.37
C THR A 214 4.52 -3.23 -30.49
N SER A 215 5.81 -3.29 -30.69
CA SER A 215 6.55 -2.23 -31.33
C SER A 215 6.24 -2.32 -32.83
N GLU A 216 5.12 -1.73 -33.28
CA GLU A 216 5.01 -1.41 -34.70
C GLU A 216 6.05 -0.34 -34.99
N LEU A 217 7.23 -0.76 -35.35
CA LEU A 217 8.16 0.04 -36.11
C LEU A 217 7.51 0.23 -37.49
N ASN A 218 6.76 1.31 -37.66
CA ASN A 218 6.54 1.85 -38.98
C ASN A 218 7.94 2.17 -39.53
N THR A 219 8.48 1.24 -40.29
CA THR A 219 9.59 1.49 -41.19
C THR A 219 9.12 2.51 -42.20
N VAL A 220 9.31 3.78 -41.90
CA VAL A 220 9.27 4.82 -42.92
C VAL A 220 10.54 4.61 -43.73
N PRO A 221 10.45 4.24 -45.03
CA PRO A 221 11.61 4.14 -45.86
C PRO A 221 12.16 5.55 -46.06
N PHE A 222 13.35 5.79 -45.55
CA PHE A 222 14.10 6.97 -45.96
C PHE A 222 14.39 6.85 -47.46
N LYS A 223 13.78 7.77 -48.24
CA LYS A 223 14.17 8.07 -49.62
C LYS A 223 15.28 9.11 -49.60
#